data_0e7be487f9b34fc5e11363917bdaa0b3
#
_entry.id   0e7be487f9b34fc5e11363917bdaa0b3
#
_cell.length_a   1.000
_cell.length_b   1.000
_cell.length_c   1.000
_cell.angle_alpha   90.00
_cell.angle_beta   90.00
_cell.angle_gamma   90.00
#
_symmetry.space_group_name_H-M   'P 1'
#
loop_
_entity.id
_entity.type
_entity.pdbx_description
1 polymer ?
#
loop_
_entity_poly.entity_id
_entity_poly.type
_entity_poly.pdbx_seq_one_letter_code
_entity_poly.pdbx_strand_id
1 'polypeptide(L)'
;TVINNLLSAIPYFGNKIVIWLWGGFSINNATLNRFYTLHFITPFLILLMVLLHLFFLHKTGSNNPLGLNSNIYKMPFHPFFLIKDMMGFLMMFMMMFILILQNPYLLSDPDNFIPANPMITPIHIQPEWYFLFAYAILRSIPNKL
;
A
#
# COMPACT_ATOMS: atom_id res chain seq x y z
N THR A 1 10.51 -12.84 3.29
CA THR A 1 10.71 -14.28 2.97
C THR A 1 9.47 -14.89 2.34
N VAL A 2 8.31 -14.84 2.99
CA VAL A 2 7.08 -15.51 2.54
C VAL A 2 6.61 -14.98 1.18
N ILE A 3 6.44 -13.67 1.02
CA ILE A 3 5.94 -13.06 -0.21
C ILE A 3 6.91 -13.31 -1.38
N ASN A 4 8.20 -13.18 -1.15
CA ASN A 4 9.19 -13.45 -2.19
C ASN A 4 9.21 -14.92 -2.60
N ASN A 5 8.99 -15.85 -1.65
CA ASN A 5 8.88 -17.27 -1.97
C ASN A 5 7.66 -17.62 -2.83
N LEU A 6 6.61 -16.79 -2.84
CA LEU A 6 5.51 -17.00 -3.78
C LEU A 6 5.96 -16.84 -5.24
N LEU A 7 6.93 -15.99 -5.50
CA LEU A 7 7.51 -15.83 -6.84
C LEU A 7 8.26 -17.09 -7.30
N SER A 8 8.70 -17.94 -6.37
CA SER A 8 9.34 -19.21 -6.73
C SER A 8 8.40 -20.20 -7.44
N ALA A 9 7.09 -19.99 -7.32
CA ALA A 9 6.08 -20.79 -8.01
C ALA A 9 6.02 -20.52 -9.52
N ILE A 10 6.61 -19.44 -10.02
CA ILE A 10 6.67 -19.14 -11.45
C ILE A 10 7.50 -20.21 -12.15
N PRO A 11 6.94 -20.92 -13.17
CA PRO A 11 7.66 -21.97 -13.87
C PRO A 11 8.96 -21.46 -14.50
N TYR A 12 10.00 -22.28 -14.48
CA TYR A 12 11.34 -22.08 -15.07
C TYR A 12 12.18 -20.94 -14.44
N PHE A 13 11.60 -19.81 -14.09
CA PHE A 13 12.34 -18.61 -13.67
C PHE A 13 12.18 -18.28 -12.19
N GLY A 14 11.18 -18.83 -11.50
CA GLY A 14 10.80 -18.45 -10.16
C GLY A 14 11.96 -18.42 -9.17
N ASN A 15 12.74 -19.49 -9.08
CA ASN A 15 13.88 -19.55 -8.18
C ASN A 15 14.98 -18.52 -8.51
N LYS A 16 15.21 -18.28 -9.80
CA LYS A 16 16.19 -17.27 -10.24
C LYS A 16 15.76 -15.86 -9.87
N ILE A 17 14.45 -15.58 -10.01
CA ILE A 17 13.87 -14.28 -9.62
C ILE A 17 14.00 -14.07 -8.12
N VAL A 18 13.73 -15.09 -7.30
CA VAL A 18 13.87 -15.00 -5.84
C VAL A 18 15.31 -14.72 -5.43
N ILE A 19 16.27 -15.43 -5.98
CA ILE A 19 17.71 -15.23 -5.71
C ILE A 19 18.14 -13.81 -6.13
N TRP A 20 17.66 -13.35 -7.27
CA TRP A 20 17.93 -12.01 -7.76
C TRP A 20 17.34 -10.93 -6.84
N LEU A 21 16.09 -11.09 -6.38
CA LEU A 21 15.43 -10.18 -5.45
C LEU A 21 16.14 -10.14 -4.09
N TRP A 22 16.57 -11.28 -3.58
CA TRP A 22 17.34 -11.33 -2.32
C TRP A 22 18.75 -10.77 -2.48
N GLY A 23 19.31 -10.84 -3.68
CA GLY A 23 20.69 -10.46 -3.94
C GLY A 23 21.71 -11.47 -3.42
N GLY A 24 21.29 -12.71 -3.20
CA GLY A 24 22.11 -13.81 -2.70
C GLY A 24 21.28 -15.05 -2.40
N PHE A 25 21.91 -16.02 -1.79
CA PHE A 25 21.29 -17.31 -1.46
C PHE A 25 20.21 -17.19 -0.37
N SER A 26 20.35 -16.24 0.55
CA SER A 26 19.41 -16.02 1.66
C SER A 26 19.20 -14.53 1.90
N ILE A 27 18.19 -14.20 2.74
CA ILE A 27 17.93 -12.84 3.17
C ILE A 27 19.10 -12.37 4.05
N ASN A 28 19.64 -11.21 3.72
CA ASN A 28 20.72 -10.55 4.44
C ASN A 28 20.49 -9.03 4.50
N ASN A 29 21.48 -8.30 4.99
CA ASN A 29 21.42 -6.86 5.09
C ASN A 29 21.23 -6.16 3.72
N ALA A 30 21.81 -6.69 2.65
CA ALA A 30 21.64 -6.18 1.30
C ALA A 30 20.18 -6.28 0.84
N THR A 31 19.48 -7.36 1.16
CA THR A 31 18.07 -7.53 0.88
C THR A 31 17.23 -6.50 1.63
N LEU A 32 17.46 -6.30 2.92
CA LEU A 32 16.74 -5.33 3.74
C LEU A 32 16.93 -3.91 3.21
N ASN A 33 18.16 -3.53 2.89
CA ASN A 33 18.47 -2.18 2.41
C ASN A 33 17.79 -1.85 1.09
N ARG A 34 17.73 -2.77 0.14
CA ARG A 34 17.07 -2.53 -1.14
C ARG A 34 15.56 -2.37 -0.99
N PHE A 35 14.91 -3.17 -0.15
CA PHE A 35 13.48 -3.02 0.12
C PHE A 35 13.18 -1.78 0.94
N TYR A 36 14.02 -1.42 1.89
CA TYR A 36 13.92 -0.17 2.63
C TYR A 36 13.99 1.05 1.68
N THR A 37 14.93 1.05 0.76
CA THR A 37 15.09 2.11 -0.25
C THR A 37 13.84 2.24 -1.12
N LEU A 38 13.30 1.13 -1.60
CA LEU A 38 12.05 1.12 -2.36
C LEU A 38 10.88 1.66 -1.54
N HIS A 39 10.76 1.22 -0.29
CA HIS A 39 9.69 1.68 0.60
C HIS A 39 9.78 3.19 0.88
N PHE A 40 10.99 3.72 1.00
CA PHE A 40 11.21 5.14 1.21
C PHE A 40 10.85 5.98 -0.02
N ILE A 41 11.24 5.55 -1.22
CA ILE A 41 11.06 6.32 -2.47
C ILE A 41 9.63 6.18 -3.03
N THR A 42 9.04 4.99 -2.96
CA THR A 42 7.76 4.69 -3.62
C THR A 42 6.62 5.64 -3.22
N PRO A 43 6.44 6.05 -1.94
CA PRO A 43 5.39 7.01 -1.57
C PRO A 43 5.49 8.35 -2.31
N PHE A 44 6.70 8.86 -2.51
CA PHE A 44 6.92 10.11 -3.26
C PHE A 44 6.63 9.95 -4.74
N LEU A 45 6.96 8.80 -5.32
CA LEU A 45 6.58 8.48 -6.70
C LEU A 45 5.06 8.40 -6.86
N ILE A 46 4.36 7.78 -5.92
CA ILE A 46 2.89 7.74 -5.91
C ILE A 46 2.31 9.14 -5.84
N LEU A 47 2.84 10.00 -4.96
CA LEU A 47 2.41 11.40 -4.87
C LEU A 47 2.60 12.13 -6.20
N LEU A 48 3.74 11.96 -6.84
CA LEU A 48 4.00 12.55 -8.17
C LEU A 48 2.99 12.04 -9.21
N MET A 49 2.73 10.73 -9.22
CA MET A 49 1.75 10.13 -10.15
C MET A 49 0.33 10.65 -9.91
N VAL A 50 -0.07 10.86 -8.65
CA VAL A 50 -1.35 11.47 -8.29
C VAL A 50 -1.45 12.90 -8.81
N LEU A 51 -0.41 13.70 -8.65
CA LEU A 51 -0.37 15.08 -9.17
C LEU A 51 -0.50 15.09 -10.70
N LEU A 52 0.22 14.25 -11.40
CA LEU A 52 0.10 14.09 -12.86
C LEU A 52 -1.30 13.62 -13.27
N HIS A 53 -1.86 12.67 -12.53
CA HIS A 53 -3.21 12.16 -12.78
C HIS A 53 -4.26 13.27 -12.68
N LEU A 54 -4.20 14.10 -11.63
CA LEU A 54 -5.08 15.25 -11.47
C LEU A 54 -4.84 16.33 -12.53
N PHE A 55 -3.59 16.58 -12.89
CA PHE A 55 -3.25 17.51 -13.96
C PHE A 55 -3.92 17.14 -15.29
N PHE A 56 -3.80 15.88 -15.70
CA PHE A 56 -4.42 15.40 -16.92
C PHE A 56 -5.95 15.32 -16.83
N LEU A 57 -6.49 14.99 -15.66
CA LEU A 57 -7.94 15.00 -15.44
C LEU A 57 -8.51 16.41 -15.61
N HIS A 58 -7.83 17.43 -15.10
CA HIS A 58 -8.26 18.82 -15.27
C HIS A 58 -8.29 19.32 -16.71
N LYS A 59 -7.50 18.71 -17.59
CA LYS A 59 -7.47 19.08 -19.01
C LYS A 59 -8.82 18.84 -19.72
N THR A 60 -9.49 17.74 -19.41
CA THR A 60 -10.79 17.36 -20.01
C THR A 60 -11.96 17.53 -19.04
N GLY A 61 -11.69 17.56 -17.74
CA GLY A 61 -12.69 17.55 -16.68
C GLY A 61 -13.30 16.19 -16.43
N SER A 62 -14.15 16.13 -15.40
CA SER A 62 -14.86 14.91 -15.03
C SER A 62 -16.13 14.74 -15.87
N ASN A 63 -16.52 13.48 -16.08
CA ASN A 63 -17.75 13.11 -16.75
C ASN A 63 -18.79 12.60 -15.75
N ASN A 64 -20.07 12.57 -16.14
CA ASN A 64 -21.10 11.96 -15.33
C ASN A 64 -21.31 10.47 -15.71
N PRO A 65 -21.95 9.64 -14.85
CA PRO A 65 -22.20 8.22 -15.14
C PRO A 65 -23.07 7.97 -16.36
N LEU A 66 -23.89 8.95 -16.79
CA LEU A 66 -24.81 8.82 -17.91
C LEU A 66 -24.15 9.10 -19.27
N GLY A 67 -22.93 9.62 -19.29
CA GLY A 67 -22.24 10.01 -20.51
C GLY A 67 -22.85 11.21 -21.23
N LEU A 68 -23.77 11.93 -20.59
CA LEU A 68 -24.42 13.11 -21.15
C LEU A 68 -23.55 14.37 -21.00
N ASN A 69 -23.78 15.38 -21.85
CA ASN A 69 -23.11 16.66 -21.72
C ASN A 69 -23.58 17.37 -20.45
N SER A 70 -22.64 17.58 -19.49
CA SER A 70 -22.93 18.16 -18.18
C SER A 70 -22.91 19.69 -18.15
N ASN A 71 -22.65 20.37 -19.25
CA ASN A 71 -22.50 21.84 -19.28
C ASN A 71 -23.78 22.58 -18.84
N ILE A 72 -24.95 21.97 -18.98
CA ILE A 72 -26.24 22.55 -18.65
C ILE A 72 -26.51 22.56 -17.13
N TYR A 73 -25.90 21.62 -16.37
CA TYR A 73 -26.17 21.43 -14.92
C TYR A 73 -24.89 21.40 -14.07
N LYS A 74 -23.89 22.15 -14.47
CA LYS A 74 -22.72 22.42 -13.64
C LYS A 74 -23.06 23.46 -12.59
N MET A 75 -22.57 23.22 -11.37
CA MET A 75 -22.71 24.17 -10.25
C MET A 75 -21.34 24.76 -9.91
N PRO A 76 -21.29 26.02 -9.38
CA PRO A 76 -20.07 26.60 -8.89
C PRO A 76 -19.46 25.73 -7.76
N PHE A 77 -18.15 25.49 -7.80
CA PHE A 77 -17.45 24.74 -6.77
C PHE A 77 -17.37 25.53 -5.44
N HIS A 78 -17.05 26.82 -5.54
CA HIS A 78 -17.00 27.73 -4.38
C HIS A 78 -18.35 28.44 -4.16
N PRO A 79 -18.81 28.60 -2.91
CA PRO A 79 -18.18 28.20 -1.65
C PRO A 79 -18.62 26.82 -1.13
N PHE A 80 -19.76 26.30 -1.58
CA PHE A 80 -20.45 25.17 -0.95
C PHE A 80 -19.63 23.87 -1.03
N PHE A 81 -19.22 23.47 -2.22
CA PHE A 81 -18.48 22.22 -2.41
C PHE A 81 -17.06 22.28 -1.86
N LEU A 82 -16.44 23.47 -1.86
CA LEU A 82 -15.14 23.66 -1.21
C LEU A 82 -15.24 23.39 0.30
N ILE A 83 -16.25 23.97 0.97
CA ILE A 83 -16.46 23.78 2.41
C ILE A 83 -16.81 22.32 2.71
N LYS A 84 -17.63 21.69 1.88
CA LYS A 84 -18.02 20.29 2.03
C LYS A 84 -16.80 19.34 1.93
N ASP A 85 -15.91 19.57 1.00
CA ASP A 85 -14.65 18.83 0.88
C ASP A 85 -13.75 19.03 2.10
N MET A 86 -13.60 20.28 2.55
CA MET A 86 -12.80 20.58 3.75
C MET A 86 -13.36 19.92 5.00
N MET A 87 -14.68 19.86 5.16
CA MET A 87 -15.32 19.13 6.26
C MET A 87 -15.01 17.61 6.19
N GLY A 88 -15.03 17.03 5.00
CA GLY A 88 -14.66 15.61 4.82
C GLY A 88 -13.24 15.33 5.27
N PHE A 89 -12.28 16.16 4.89
CA PHE A 89 -10.88 16.04 5.35
C PHE A 89 -10.76 16.19 6.86
N LEU A 90 -11.41 17.21 7.44
CA LEU A 90 -11.38 17.46 8.88
C LEU A 90 -11.96 16.28 9.67
N MET A 91 -13.07 15.73 9.23
CA MET A 91 -13.69 14.55 9.89
C MET A 91 -12.77 13.33 9.83
N MET A 92 -12.16 13.06 8.69
CA MET A 92 -11.22 11.95 8.53
C MET A 92 -10.00 12.11 9.44
N PHE A 93 -9.37 13.30 9.44
CA PHE A 93 -8.23 13.59 10.30
C PHE A 93 -8.60 13.54 11.78
N MET A 94 -9.78 14.03 12.15
CA MET A 94 -10.24 13.97 13.54
C MET A 94 -10.36 12.52 14.01
N MET A 95 -10.98 11.64 13.24
CA MET A 95 -11.09 10.21 13.58
C MET A 95 -9.70 9.57 13.70
N MET A 96 -8.81 9.85 12.76
CA MET A 96 -7.44 9.34 12.78
C MET A 96 -6.67 9.84 14.01
N PHE A 97 -6.74 11.12 14.34
CA PHE A 97 -6.03 11.69 15.50
C PHE A 97 -6.59 11.18 16.82
N ILE A 98 -7.91 11.03 16.95
CA ILE A 98 -8.51 10.43 18.15
C ILE A 98 -7.90 9.04 18.39
N LEU A 99 -7.84 8.21 17.35
CA LEU A 99 -7.30 6.86 17.46
C LEU A 99 -5.80 6.88 17.80
N ILE A 100 -5.00 7.65 17.06
CA ILE A 100 -3.54 7.69 17.21
C ILE A 100 -3.13 8.28 18.56
N LEU A 101 -3.79 9.35 19.03
CA LEU A 101 -3.41 10.03 20.26
C LEU A 101 -3.86 9.28 21.51
N GLN A 102 -5.01 8.59 21.46
CA GLN A 102 -5.50 7.83 22.61
C GLN A 102 -4.85 6.45 22.74
N ASN A 103 -4.65 5.76 21.63
CA ASN A 103 -4.10 4.41 21.64
C ASN A 103 -3.21 4.14 20.42
N PRO A 104 -1.97 4.66 20.41
CA PRO A 104 -1.08 4.60 19.25
C PRO A 104 -0.71 3.17 18.83
N TYR A 105 -0.77 2.21 19.74
CA TYR A 105 -0.41 0.81 19.48
C TYR A 105 -1.59 -0.12 19.21
N LEU A 106 -2.81 0.41 19.12
CA LEU A 106 -4.01 -0.40 18.90
C LEU A 106 -3.92 -1.25 17.63
N LEU A 107 -3.33 -0.70 16.58
CA LEU A 107 -3.23 -1.35 15.26
C LEU A 107 -1.81 -1.85 14.96
N SER A 108 -0.91 -1.85 15.96
CA SER A 108 0.46 -2.33 15.79
C SER A 108 0.61 -3.80 16.19
N ASP A 109 1.72 -4.39 15.78
CA ASP A 109 2.11 -5.74 16.15
C ASP A 109 3.20 -5.69 17.23
N PRO A 110 3.13 -6.52 18.30
CA PRO A 110 4.16 -6.60 19.32
C PRO A 110 5.56 -6.94 18.78
N ASP A 111 5.65 -7.70 17.70
CA ASP A 111 6.92 -8.06 17.08
C ASP A 111 7.68 -6.85 16.51
N ASN A 112 6.99 -5.74 16.25
CA ASN A 112 7.61 -4.49 15.79
C ASN A 112 8.54 -3.84 16.84
N PHE A 113 8.45 -4.24 18.10
CA PHE A 113 9.35 -3.78 19.16
C PHE A 113 10.65 -4.57 19.25
N ILE A 114 10.74 -5.70 18.53
CA ILE A 114 11.93 -6.54 18.52
C ILE A 114 12.87 -6.06 17.41
N PRO A 115 14.16 -5.80 17.69
CA PRO A 115 15.13 -5.46 16.65
C PRO A 115 15.19 -6.52 15.57
N ALA A 116 15.13 -6.08 14.30
CA ALA A 116 15.16 -6.99 13.17
C ALA A 116 16.54 -7.64 13.03
N ASN A 117 16.57 -8.98 12.98
CA ASN A 117 17.76 -9.75 12.66
C ASN A 117 17.55 -10.46 11.31
N PRO A 118 18.28 -10.09 10.24
CA PRO A 118 18.10 -10.68 8.93
C PRO A 118 18.48 -12.17 8.86
N MET A 119 19.26 -12.66 9.83
CA MET A 119 19.73 -14.05 9.87
C MET A 119 18.80 -14.98 10.65
N ILE A 120 17.87 -14.44 11.41
CA ILE A 120 16.95 -15.23 12.25
C ILE A 120 15.52 -14.98 11.77
N THR A 121 14.87 -16.07 11.37
CA THR A 121 13.44 -16.03 11.02
C THR A 121 12.60 -16.11 12.29
N PRO A 122 11.62 -15.21 12.51
CA PRO A 122 10.71 -15.29 13.64
C PRO A 122 9.95 -16.61 13.69
N ILE A 123 9.60 -17.07 14.87
CA ILE A 123 8.86 -18.33 15.07
C ILE A 123 7.48 -18.26 14.45
N HIS A 124 6.84 -17.10 14.55
CA HIS A 124 5.51 -16.84 14.01
C HIS A 124 5.59 -15.79 12.90
N ILE A 125 5.53 -16.26 11.64
CA ILE A 125 5.56 -15.39 10.46
C ILE A 125 4.15 -15.22 9.96
N GLN A 126 3.63 -13.99 10.09
CA GLN A 126 2.37 -13.58 9.50
C GLN A 126 2.48 -12.16 8.93
N PRO A 127 1.68 -11.82 7.92
CA PRO A 127 1.58 -10.44 7.48
C PRO A 127 0.85 -9.58 8.53
N GLU A 128 0.95 -8.28 8.41
CA GLU A 128 0.17 -7.32 9.19
C GLU A 128 -1.34 -7.57 9.03
N TRP A 129 -2.14 -7.19 10.02
CA TRP A 129 -3.57 -7.48 10.09
C TRP A 129 -4.35 -7.08 8.81
N TYR A 130 -3.97 -5.99 8.17
CA TYR A 130 -4.64 -5.51 6.96
C TYR A 130 -4.38 -6.39 5.71
N PHE A 131 -3.43 -7.31 5.75
CA PHE A 131 -3.19 -8.31 4.71
C PHE A 131 -3.63 -9.73 5.08
N LEU A 132 -4.10 -9.96 6.32
CA LEU A 132 -4.45 -11.31 6.78
C LEU A 132 -5.54 -11.95 5.93
N PHE A 133 -6.53 -11.19 5.47
CA PHE A 133 -7.60 -11.72 4.60
C PHE A 133 -7.03 -12.23 3.27
N ALA A 134 -6.13 -11.49 2.64
CA ALA A 134 -5.49 -11.90 1.39
C ALA A 134 -4.58 -13.13 1.61
N TYR A 135 -3.90 -13.17 2.74
CA TYR A 135 -3.05 -14.31 3.12
C TYR A 135 -3.89 -15.58 3.38
N ALA A 136 -5.05 -15.45 4.00
CA ALA A 136 -5.97 -16.58 4.20
C ALA A 136 -6.48 -17.13 2.87
N ILE A 137 -6.88 -16.28 1.93
CA ILE A 137 -7.30 -16.68 0.58
C ILE A 137 -6.16 -17.40 -0.13
N LEU A 138 -4.96 -16.86 -0.09
CA LEU A 138 -3.79 -17.47 -0.72
C LEU A 138 -3.48 -18.86 -0.17
N ARG A 139 -3.61 -19.05 1.16
CA ARG A 139 -3.37 -20.34 1.81
C ARG A 139 -4.46 -21.37 1.54
N SER A 140 -5.69 -20.93 1.27
CA SER A 140 -6.80 -21.84 0.96
C SER A 140 -6.66 -22.54 -0.38
N ILE A 141 -5.84 -21.99 -1.27
CA ILE A 141 -5.57 -22.57 -2.59
C ILE A 141 -4.43 -23.58 -2.47
N PRO A 142 -4.68 -24.89 -2.67
CA PRO A 142 -3.64 -25.93 -2.47
C PRO A 142 -2.57 -25.92 -3.56
N ASN A 143 -2.88 -25.41 -4.75
CA ASN A 143 -1.95 -25.29 -5.86
C ASN A 143 -1.67 -23.82 -6.16
N LYS A 144 -0.38 -23.44 -6.18
CA LYS A 144 0.06 -22.05 -6.37
C LYS A 144 0.32 -21.69 -7.85
N LEU A 145 0.03 -22.59 -8.77
CA LEU A 145 0.16 -22.39 -10.21
C LEU A 145 -1.20 -22.06 -10.83
#